data_3f28ce4f5b0c70e58007ae88451f9499
#
_entry.id   3f28ce4f5b0c70e58007ae88451f9499
#
_cell.length_a   1.000
_cell.length_b   1.000
_cell.length_c   1.000
_cell.angle_alpha   90.00
_cell.angle_beta   90.00
_cell.angle_gamma   90.00
#
_symmetry.space_group_name_H-M   'P 1'
#
loop_
_entity.id
_entity.type
_entity.pdbx_description
1 polymer ?
#
loop_
_entity_poly.entity_id
_entity_poly.type
_entity_poly.pdbx_seq_one_letter_code
_entity_poly.pdbx_strand_id
1 'polypeptide(L)'
;SLMSSDGKSTLTTLSKRDEIVNIILELLFIKEKLTNRDAEYLFAVSLLFIEEFEKNRSRSYYIEFAYSIIVRTCFKINDYRALYDFSVNFGYYPIARKLLKSGLVDEGILNYFLSDLKLAQFSNGDKINTFEQDKVSKAIIASENKTFAFVAPTSYGKSEIIYQHILENNELDNIGIIVPTKALIDQVFREAKKLRELNRKIITHEQNYNDSDRRVLAIVTQERALRLIEQHLIFDSLYIDEAHELFNFDFGLKHANRSLLLARLLKLNKKLNPELNIYYFSPLIQNVNNLLLKNEEGNVEQYKINNNLKVLDIRYVSNANEQFVFEQYLGSFFKLSNTENNLKYIVNCSKNYKKNLHYLYRPIYIEHYAEELCDQLPEYDELPQSLANLIEELKYIVHPKFKLIEFLSKGILYLHGRLPNNIRNYLLKCFRDDTSIKHLIANSVILAGMNMPIDSLFFISGFSATNELINLVGRVNRLNEIFSNNGELNKILV
;
A
#
# COMPACT_ATOMS: atom_id res chain seq x y z
N SER A 1 -37.87 11.34 -1.98
CA SER A 1 -37.72 10.77 -3.33
C SER A 1 -36.41 11.25 -3.93
N LEU A 2 -35.51 10.33 -4.27
CA LEU A 2 -34.24 10.60 -4.97
C LEU A 2 -34.48 10.96 -6.46
N MET A 3 -35.65 10.80 -6.95
CA MET A 3 -36.04 11.09 -8.32
C MET A 3 -36.70 12.47 -8.41
N SER A 4 -36.31 13.27 -9.40
CA SER A 4 -37.02 14.49 -9.76
C SER A 4 -38.43 14.16 -10.30
N SER A 5 -39.33 15.11 -10.32
CA SER A 5 -40.71 14.94 -10.89
C SER A 5 -40.68 14.44 -12.33
N ASP A 6 -39.60 14.63 -13.06
CA ASP A 6 -39.39 14.21 -14.45
C ASP A 6 -38.68 12.85 -14.58
N GLY A 7 -38.52 12.10 -13.48
CA GLY A 7 -37.84 10.82 -13.48
C GLY A 7 -36.32 10.90 -13.66
N LYS A 8 -35.75 12.10 -13.75
CA LYS A 8 -34.29 12.33 -13.84
C LYS A 8 -33.73 12.60 -12.45
N SER A 9 -33.04 11.62 -11.88
CA SER A 9 -32.20 11.87 -10.72
C SER A 9 -30.89 12.53 -11.19
N THR A 10 -30.47 13.59 -10.55
CA THR A 10 -29.16 14.17 -10.81
C THR A 10 -28.35 14.19 -9.52
N LEU A 11 -27.11 13.71 -9.58
CA LEU A 11 -26.15 13.80 -8.46
C LEU A 11 -25.96 15.26 -8.01
N THR A 12 -26.07 16.22 -8.92
CA THR A 12 -26.09 17.66 -8.61
C THR A 12 -27.21 18.06 -7.65
N THR A 13 -28.32 17.33 -7.64
CA THR A 13 -29.42 17.53 -6.70
C THR A 13 -29.11 16.93 -5.33
N LEU A 14 -28.36 15.82 -5.29
CA LEU A 14 -27.87 15.19 -4.05
C LEU A 14 -26.84 16.06 -3.34
N SER A 15 -25.85 16.60 -4.07
CA SER A 15 -24.76 17.40 -3.50
C SER A 15 -25.22 18.73 -2.89
N LYS A 16 -26.39 19.22 -3.28
CA LYS A 16 -26.96 20.48 -2.75
C LYS A 16 -27.84 20.30 -1.50
N ARG A 17 -28.06 19.06 -1.07
CA ARG A 17 -28.89 18.77 0.11
C ARG A 17 -28.05 18.17 1.21
N ASP A 18 -27.53 18.98 2.10
CA ASP A 18 -26.75 18.57 3.27
C ASP A 18 -27.43 17.45 4.08
N GLU A 19 -28.77 17.47 4.13
CA GLU A 19 -29.56 16.43 4.80
C GLU A 19 -29.35 15.02 4.19
N ILE A 20 -29.28 14.91 2.86
CA ILE A 20 -29.09 13.61 2.19
C ILE A 20 -27.66 13.09 2.42
N VAL A 21 -26.69 13.97 2.34
CA VAL A 21 -25.28 13.63 2.64
C VAL A 21 -25.15 13.15 4.08
N ASN A 22 -25.77 13.85 5.03
CA ASN A 22 -25.75 13.47 6.44
C ASN A 22 -26.41 12.11 6.68
N ILE A 23 -27.55 11.81 6.02
CA ILE A 23 -28.21 10.51 6.10
C ILE A 23 -27.29 9.40 5.60
N ILE A 24 -26.63 9.59 4.45
CA ILE A 24 -25.68 8.61 3.90
C ILE A 24 -24.53 8.36 4.88
N LEU A 25 -23.94 9.42 5.43
CA LEU A 25 -22.83 9.31 6.37
C LEU A 25 -23.27 8.65 7.69
N GLU A 26 -24.44 8.98 8.20
CA GLU A 26 -25.01 8.34 9.39
C GLU A 26 -25.19 6.82 9.17
N LEU A 27 -25.78 6.42 8.04
CA LEU A 27 -25.97 5.01 7.70
C LEU A 27 -24.64 4.28 7.51
N LEU A 28 -23.65 4.93 6.88
CA LEU A 28 -22.35 4.31 6.60
C LEU A 28 -21.46 4.21 7.84
N PHE A 29 -21.46 5.19 8.75
CA PHE A 29 -20.45 5.32 9.79
C PHE A 29 -20.97 5.24 11.23
N ILE A 30 -22.22 5.64 11.50
CA ILE A 30 -22.78 5.63 12.86
C ILE A 30 -23.63 4.39 13.11
N LYS A 31 -24.58 4.12 12.23
CA LYS A 31 -25.53 3.03 12.42
C LYS A 31 -24.83 1.68 12.30
N GLU A 32 -24.73 0.94 13.39
CA GLU A 32 -24.05 -0.36 13.41
C GLU A 32 -24.77 -1.43 12.59
N LYS A 33 -26.10 -1.51 12.71
CA LYS A 33 -26.94 -2.47 11.98
C LYS A 33 -27.90 -1.73 11.06
N LEU A 34 -27.88 -2.07 9.79
CA LEU A 34 -28.79 -1.51 8.79
C LEU A 34 -30.06 -2.34 8.72
N THR A 35 -31.21 -1.68 8.54
CA THR A 35 -32.44 -2.34 8.12
C THR A 35 -32.41 -2.64 6.61
N ASN A 36 -33.27 -3.51 6.12
CA ASN A 36 -33.37 -3.77 4.67
C ASN A 36 -33.62 -2.47 3.88
N ARG A 37 -34.48 -1.58 4.41
CA ARG A 37 -34.76 -0.29 3.78
C ARG A 37 -33.54 0.62 3.71
N ASP A 38 -32.69 0.62 4.75
CA ASP A 38 -31.44 1.38 4.77
C ASP A 38 -30.48 0.86 3.69
N ALA A 39 -30.35 -0.48 3.60
CA ALA A 39 -29.50 -1.12 2.60
C ALA A 39 -30.00 -0.85 1.17
N GLU A 40 -31.29 -0.99 0.91
CA GLU A 40 -31.91 -0.64 -0.38
C GLU A 40 -31.65 0.83 -0.75
N TYR A 41 -31.75 1.74 0.22
CA TYR A 41 -31.45 3.15 0.00
C TYR A 41 -29.99 3.37 -0.39
N LEU A 42 -29.04 2.76 0.33
CA LEU A 42 -27.60 2.88 0.04
C LEU A 42 -27.23 2.25 -1.31
N PHE A 43 -27.81 1.10 -1.67
CA PHE A 43 -27.63 0.50 -2.99
C PHE A 43 -28.21 1.36 -4.10
N ALA A 44 -29.40 1.97 -3.90
CA ALA A 44 -29.98 2.90 -4.87
C ALA A 44 -29.07 4.12 -5.09
N VAL A 45 -28.48 4.67 -4.01
CA VAL A 45 -27.48 5.74 -4.10
C VAL A 45 -26.25 5.30 -4.89
N SER A 46 -25.73 4.10 -4.62
CA SER A 46 -24.54 3.59 -5.34
C SER A 46 -24.82 3.40 -6.83
N LEU A 47 -26.03 2.95 -7.21
CA LEU A 47 -26.44 2.83 -8.61
C LEU A 47 -26.47 4.18 -9.34
N LEU A 48 -26.87 5.26 -8.67
CA LEU A 48 -26.83 6.60 -9.27
C LEU A 48 -25.37 7.04 -9.57
N PHE A 49 -24.42 6.73 -8.68
CA PHE A 49 -23.01 7.01 -8.93
C PHE A 49 -22.43 6.15 -10.07
N ILE A 50 -22.83 4.88 -10.16
CA ILE A 50 -22.46 4.00 -11.27
C ILE A 50 -22.99 4.55 -12.59
N GLU A 51 -24.26 4.97 -12.64
CA GLU A 51 -24.87 5.57 -13.85
C GLU A 51 -24.11 6.82 -14.31
N GLU A 52 -23.72 7.69 -13.41
CA GLU A 52 -22.92 8.88 -13.74
C GLU A 52 -21.51 8.54 -14.23
N PHE A 53 -20.91 7.51 -13.66
CA PHE A 53 -19.61 7.00 -14.16
C PHE A 53 -19.75 6.43 -15.58
N GLU A 54 -20.83 5.69 -15.88
CA GLU A 54 -21.04 5.15 -17.22
C GLU A 54 -21.26 6.24 -18.28
N LYS A 55 -21.88 7.36 -17.92
CA LYS A 55 -22.03 8.53 -18.79
C LYS A 55 -20.68 9.20 -19.06
N ASN A 56 -19.75 9.20 -18.09
CA ASN A 56 -18.43 9.78 -18.23
C ASN A 56 -17.37 9.00 -17.44
N ARG A 57 -16.79 7.99 -18.09
CA ARG A 57 -15.77 7.10 -17.50
C ARG A 57 -14.46 7.78 -17.10
N SER A 58 -14.22 9.02 -17.49
CA SER A 58 -13.05 9.78 -17.02
C SER A 58 -13.14 10.18 -15.53
N ARG A 59 -14.34 10.13 -14.96
CA ARG A 59 -14.61 10.50 -13.57
C ARG A 59 -14.61 9.27 -12.65
N SER A 60 -13.45 8.65 -12.48
CA SER A 60 -13.29 7.40 -11.69
C SER A 60 -13.76 7.51 -10.24
N TYR A 61 -13.76 8.70 -9.64
CA TYR A 61 -14.22 8.91 -8.27
C TYR A 61 -15.68 8.50 -8.02
N TYR A 62 -16.53 8.50 -9.05
CA TYR A 62 -17.92 8.05 -8.90
C TYR A 62 -18.02 6.54 -8.69
N ILE A 63 -17.29 5.76 -9.48
CA ILE A 63 -17.30 4.30 -9.32
C ILE A 63 -16.61 3.87 -8.03
N GLU A 64 -15.55 4.58 -7.62
CA GLU A 64 -14.85 4.33 -6.35
C GLU A 64 -15.74 4.62 -5.15
N PHE A 65 -16.54 5.71 -5.19
CA PHE A 65 -17.50 6.00 -4.13
C PHE A 65 -18.64 4.99 -4.08
N ALA A 66 -19.22 4.64 -5.24
CA ALA A 66 -20.21 3.56 -5.33
C ALA A 66 -19.67 2.26 -4.71
N TYR A 67 -18.44 1.89 -5.06
CA TYR A 67 -17.75 0.74 -4.48
C TYR A 67 -17.63 0.83 -2.96
N SER A 68 -17.21 1.99 -2.43
CA SER A 68 -17.11 2.22 -0.98
C SER A 68 -18.47 2.03 -0.27
N ILE A 69 -19.56 2.55 -0.84
CA ILE A 69 -20.90 2.38 -0.30
C ILE A 69 -21.29 0.90 -0.31
N ILE A 70 -21.10 0.21 -1.44
CA ILE A 70 -21.47 -1.22 -1.59
C ILE A 70 -20.69 -2.07 -0.59
N VAL A 71 -19.37 -1.90 -0.48
CA VAL A 71 -18.54 -2.65 0.47
C VAL A 71 -19.06 -2.47 1.88
N ARG A 72 -19.18 -1.23 2.36
CA ARG A 72 -19.63 -0.93 3.74
C ARG A 72 -21.03 -1.48 4.01
N THR A 73 -21.94 -1.35 3.05
CA THR A 73 -23.30 -1.87 3.19
C THR A 73 -23.30 -3.39 3.30
N CYS A 74 -22.62 -4.08 2.38
CA CYS A 74 -22.56 -5.55 2.37
C CYS A 74 -21.98 -6.12 3.67
N PHE A 75 -20.91 -5.51 4.21
CA PHE A 75 -20.34 -5.94 5.49
C PHE A 75 -21.29 -5.73 6.67
N LYS A 76 -22.09 -4.65 6.66
CA LYS A 76 -23.06 -4.38 7.74
C LYS A 76 -24.27 -5.31 7.73
N ILE A 77 -24.73 -5.72 6.56
CA ILE A 77 -25.89 -6.62 6.42
C ILE A 77 -25.51 -8.10 6.29
N ASN A 78 -24.20 -8.38 6.13
CA ASN A 78 -23.66 -9.73 5.88
C ASN A 78 -24.28 -10.41 4.65
N ASP A 79 -24.56 -9.64 3.59
CA ASP A 79 -24.99 -10.09 2.27
C ASP A 79 -24.07 -9.51 1.20
N TYR A 80 -23.38 -10.39 0.47
CA TYR A 80 -22.29 -10.01 -0.43
C TYR A 80 -22.66 -10.08 -1.91
N ARG A 81 -23.91 -10.36 -2.28
CA ARG A 81 -24.36 -10.50 -3.68
C ARG A 81 -24.12 -9.22 -4.48
N ALA A 82 -24.48 -8.05 -3.94
CA ALA A 82 -24.26 -6.78 -4.61
C ALA A 82 -22.77 -6.47 -4.82
N LEU A 83 -21.91 -6.84 -3.86
CA LEU A 83 -20.47 -6.69 -3.99
C LEU A 83 -19.88 -7.63 -5.04
N TYR A 84 -20.38 -8.85 -5.13
CA TYR A 84 -20.00 -9.81 -6.14
C TYR A 84 -20.37 -9.32 -7.56
N ASP A 85 -21.63 -8.94 -7.76
CA ASP A 85 -22.13 -8.41 -9.03
C ASP A 85 -21.33 -7.18 -9.49
N PHE A 86 -21.09 -6.24 -8.57
CA PHE A 86 -20.22 -5.10 -8.83
C PHE A 86 -18.83 -5.53 -9.27
N SER A 87 -18.23 -6.46 -8.53
CA SER A 87 -16.86 -6.90 -8.77
C SER A 87 -16.66 -7.59 -10.11
N VAL A 88 -17.64 -8.39 -10.55
CA VAL A 88 -17.63 -9.04 -11.87
C VAL A 88 -17.82 -8.04 -12.99
N ASN A 89 -18.73 -7.07 -12.82
CA ASN A 89 -19.08 -6.10 -13.86
C ASN A 89 -18.01 -5.02 -14.06
N PHE A 90 -17.32 -4.61 -12.99
CA PHE A 90 -16.33 -3.52 -13.03
C PHE A 90 -14.89 -4.01 -12.92
N GLY A 91 -14.65 -5.31 -13.04
CA GLY A 91 -13.29 -5.86 -13.12
C GLY A 91 -12.54 -5.94 -11.79
N TYR A 92 -13.23 -5.96 -10.65
CA TYR A 92 -12.65 -6.18 -9.31
C TYR A 92 -12.51 -7.68 -9.02
N TYR A 93 -11.98 -8.44 -9.97
CA TYR A 93 -11.95 -9.90 -9.97
C TYR A 93 -11.32 -10.55 -8.74
N PRO A 94 -10.28 -9.98 -8.07
CA PRO A 94 -9.77 -10.53 -6.82
C PRO A 94 -10.84 -10.66 -5.74
N ILE A 95 -11.75 -9.68 -5.64
CA ILE A 95 -12.86 -9.68 -4.68
C ILE A 95 -13.88 -10.73 -5.06
N ALA A 96 -14.32 -10.77 -6.32
CA ALA A 96 -15.27 -11.76 -6.81
C ALA A 96 -14.79 -13.19 -6.52
N ARG A 97 -13.54 -13.51 -6.85
CA ARG A 97 -12.93 -14.82 -6.56
C ARG A 97 -12.88 -15.12 -5.06
N LYS A 98 -12.53 -14.13 -4.24
CA LYS A 98 -12.45 -14.32 -2.79
C LYS A 98 -13.83 -14.62 -2.19
N LEU A 99 -14.88 -13.91 -2.64
CA LEU A 99 -16.27 -14.15 -2.23
C LEU A 99 -16.74 -15.56 -2.56
N LEU A 100 -16.48 -16.03 -3.79
CA LEU A 100 -16.80 -17.40 -4.22
C LEU A 100 -16.04 -18.43 -3.40
N LYS A 101 -14.71 -18.30 -3.29
CA LYS A 101 -13.86 -19.26 -2.56
C LYS A 101 -14.18 -19.35 -1.07
N SER A 102 -14.67 -18.25 -0.48
CA SER A 102 -15.06 -18.19 0.93
C SER A 102 -16.50 -18.68 1.16
N GLY A 103 -17.25 -19.05 0.12
CA GLY A 103 -18.65 -19.47 0.23
C GLY A 103 -19.59 -18.36 0.71
N LEU A 104 -19.20 -17.08 0.57
CA LEU A 104 -20.01 -15.93 0.97
C LEU A 104 -21.07 -15.58 -0.07
N VAL A 105 -20.95 -16.09 -1.28
CA VAL A 105 -21.94 -16.00 -2.34
C VAL A 105 -22.11 -17.37 -2.95
N ASP A 106 -23.37 -17.79 -3.10
CA ASP A 106 -23.77 -19.05 -3.76
C ASP A 106 -24.45 -18.71 -5.09
N GLU A 107 -23.81 -19.14 -6.20
CA GLU A 107 -24.34 -18.92 -7.56
C GLU A 107 -24.88 -20.21 -8.22
N GLY A 108 -24.88 -21.32 -7.50
CA GLY A 108 -25.13 -22.62 -8.07
C GLY A 108 -23.94 -23.12 -8.93
N ILE A 109 -23.90 -24.44 -9.17
CA ILE A 109 -22.73 -25.13 -9.75
C ILE A 109 -22.36 -24.60 -11.14
N LEU A 110 -23.33 -24.35 -11.99
CA LEU A 110 -23.07 -23.93 -13.38
C LEU A 110 -22.54 -22.49 -13.46
N ASN A 111 -23.17 -21.58 -12.74
CA ASN A 111 -22.75 -20.17 -12.72
C ASN A 111 -21.39 -20.03 -12.04
N TYR A 112 -21.15 -20.77 -10.96
CA TYR A 112 -19.83 -20.85 -10.32
C TYR A 112 -18.74 -21.26 -11.32
N PHE A 113 -18.97 -22.32 -12.09
CA PHE A 113 -18.02 -22.80 -13.08
C PHE A 113 -17.75 -21.78 -14.20
N LEU A 114 -18.81 -21.16 -14.74
CA LEU A 114 -18.65 -20.12 -15.77
C LEU A 114 -17.94 -18.87 -15.24
N SER A 115 -18.22 -18.46 -14.03
CA SER A 115 -17.56 -17.35 -13.36
C SER A 115 -16.07 -17.66 -13.09
N ASP A 116 -15.77 -18.86 -12.62
CA ASP A 116 -14.39 -19.29 -12.39
C ASP A 116 -13.57 -19.37 -13.68
N LEU A 117 -14.16 -19.86 -14.77
CA LEU A 117 -13.54 -19.84 -16.10
C LEU A 117 -13.25 -18.41 -16.58
N LYS A 118 -14.19 -17.48 -16.41
CA LYS A 118 -13.99 -16.07 -16.75
C LYS A 118 -12.88 -15.45 -15.93
N LEU A 119 -12.87 -15.68 -14.62
CA LEU A 119 -11.85 -15.16 -13.70
C LEU A 119 -10.47 -15.78 -13.94
N ALA A 120 -10.42 -17.03 -14.42
CA ALA A 120 -9.17 -17.71 -14.74
C ALA A 120 -8.38 -17.00 -15.85
N GLN A 121 -9.04 -16.28 -16.77
CA GLN A 121 -8.40 -15.48 -17.81
C GLN A 121 -7.53 -14.35 -17.26
N PHE A 122 -7.81 -13.88 -16.04
CA PHE A 122 -7.09 -12.81 -15.36
C PHE A 122 -6.14 -13.35 -14.27
N SER A 123 -5.92 -14.66 -14.26
CA SER A 123 -5.04 -15.31 -13.30
C SER A 123 -3.58 -15.26 -13.76
N ASN A 124 -2.69 -14.93 -12.83
CA ASN A 124 -1.26 -15.05 -13.00
C ASN A 124 -0.73 -15.92 -11.83
N GLY A 125 -0.54 -17.21 -12.09
CA GLY A 125 -0.28 -18.19 -11.05
C GLY A 125 -1.44 -18.27 -10.05
N ASP A 126 -1.13 -18.16 -8.76
CA ASP A 126 -2.14 -18.20 -7.69
C ASP A 126 -2.89 -16.86 -7.51
N LYS A 127 -2.44 -15.80 -8.17
CA LYS A 127 -3.03 -14.45 -8.04
C LYS A 127 -4.05 -14.21 -9.16
N ILE A 128 -5.02 -13.36 -8.87
CA ILE A 128 -5.91 -12.77 -9.87
C ILE A 128 -5.66 -11.26 -9.93
N ASN A 129 -5.52 -10.75 -11.13
CA ASN A 129 -5.43 -9.33 -11.41
C ASN A 129 -6.83 -8.71 -11.56
N THR A 130 -6.95 -7.42 -11.25
CA THR A 130 -8.11 -6.66 -11.72
C THR A 130 -8.06 -6.53 -13.24
N PHE A 131 -9.20 -6.23 -13.85
CA PHE A 131 -9.25 -5.96 -15.30
C PHE A 131 -8.27 -4.86 -15.71
N GLU A 132 -8.19 -3.79 -14.93
CA GLU A 132 -7.29 -2.66 -15.19
C GLU A 132 -5.82 -3.05 -15.04
N GLN A 133 -5.47 -3.84 -14.01
CA GLN A 133 -4.11 -4.37 -13.84
C GLN A 133 -3.68 -5.22 -15.04
N ASP A 134 -4.51 -6.16 -15.47
CA ASP A 134 -4.21 -7.02 -16.61
C ASP A 134 -4.02 -6.22 -17.90
N LYS A 135 -4.94 -5.29 -18.19
CA LYS A 135 -4.87 -4.41 -19.34
C LYS A 135 -3.59 -3.57 -19.34
N VAL A 136 -3.27 -2.94 -18.22
CA VAL A 136 -2.08 -2.08 -18.08
C VAL A 136 -0.81 -2.89 -18.15
N SER A 137 -0.75 -4.06 -17.51
CA SER A 137 0.42 -4.96 -17.56
C SER A 137 0.71 -5.41 -19.00
N LYS A 138 -0.31 -5.82 -19.75
CA LYS A 138 -0.17 -6.19 -21.17
C LYS A 138 0.30 -5.02 -22.03
N ALA A 139 -0.22 -3.81 -21.77
CA ALA A 139 0.19 -2.60 -22.50
C ALA A 139 1.66 -2.23 -22.21
N ILE A 140 2.11 -2.33 -20.96
CA ILE A 140 3.51 -2.09 -20.58
C ILE A 140 4.44 -3.11 -21.26
N ILE A 141 4.08 -4.40 -21.21
CA ILE A 141 4.89 -5.48 -21.80
C ILE A 141 5.02 -5.30 -23.33
N ALA A 142 3.94 -4.88 -23.99
CA ALA A 142 3.92 -4.64 -25.43
C ALA A 142 4.48 -3.26 -25.83
N SER A 143 4.93 -2.44 -24.88
CA SER A 143 5.40 -1.08 -25.15
C SER A 143 6.83 -1.10 -25.70
N GLU A 144 7.03 -0.45 -26.84
CA GLU A 144 8.35 -0.19 -27.44
C GLU A 144 8.95 1.14 -26.97
N ASN A 145 8.30 1.81 -26.03
CA ASN A 145 8.75 3.12 -25.56
C ASN A 145 9.97 3.01 -24.65
N LYS A 146 11.01 3.77 -24.99
CA LYS A 146 12.24 3.86 -24.20
C LYS A 146 12.04 4.51 -22.82
N THR A 147 10.94 5.24 -22.64
CA THR A 147 10.64 5.91 -21.38
C THR A 147 9.15 5.87 -21.08
N PHE A 148 8.78 5.30 -19.96
CA PHE A 148 7.41 5.34 -19.44
C PHE A 148 7.36 5.48 -17.92
N ALA A 149 6.19 5.86 -17.40
CA ALA A 149 5.89 5.87 -15.98
C ALA A 149 4.68 4.97 -15.67
N PHE A 150 4.86 4.04 -14.76
CA PHE A 150 3.80 3.22 -14.20
C PHE A 150 3.37 3.75 -12.83
N VAL A 151 2.13 4.22 -12.75
CA VAL A 151 1.54 4.80 -11.54
C VAL A 151 0.44 3.87 -11.04
N ALA A 152 0.68 3.21 -9.91
CA ALA A 152 -0.28 2.30 -9.30
C ALA A 152 -0.20 2.34 -7.77
N PRO A 153 -1.31 2.15 -7.05
CA PRO A 153 -1.30 2.06 -5.60
C PRO A 153 -0.28 1.02 -5.10
N THR A 154 0.09 1.10 -3.83
CA THR A 154 0.96 0.09 -3.23
C THR A 154 0.29 -1.28 -3.25
N SER A 155 1.08 -2.35 -3.36
CA SER A 155 0.62 -3.75 -3.47
C SER A 155 -0.06 -4.16 -4.79
N TYR A 156 0.00 -3.32 -5.84
CA TYR A 156 -0.52 -3.64 -7.17
C TYR A 156 0.49 -4.31 -8.11
N GLY A 157 1.45 -5.04 -7.56
CA GLY A 157 2.34 -5.89 -8.36
C GLY A 157 3.42 -5.16 -9.16
N LYS A 158 3.83 -3.94 -8.75
CA LYS A 158 4.89 -3.17 -9.44
C LYS A 158 6.15 -4.00 -9.71
N SER A 159 6.65 -4.71 -8.70
CA SER A 159 7.84 -5.58 -8.87
C SER A 159 7.61 -6.71 -9.88
N GLU A 160 6.42 -7.28 -9.93
CA GLU A 160 6.08 -8.34 -10.87
C GLU A 160 6.10 -7.85 -12.32
N ILE A 161 5.56 -6.65 -12.55
CA ILE A 161 5.61 -6.00 -13.88
C ILE A 161 7.05 -5.71 -14.27
N ILE A 162 7.90 -5.24 -13.35
CA ILE A 162 9.34 -5.03 -13.62
C ILE A 162 9.97 -6.32 -14.12
N TYR A 163 9.76 -7.44 -13.45
CA TYR A 163 10.38 -8.70 -13.84
C TYR A 163 9.83 -9.24 -15.16
N GLN A 164 8.53 -9.17 -15.40
CA GLN A 164 7.93 -9.57 -16.67
C GLN A 164 8.49 -8.74 -17.82
N HIS A 165 8.58 -7.43 -17.65
CA HIS A 165 9.15 -6.54 -18.66
C HIS A 165 10.65 -6.81 -18.89
N ILE A 166 11.44 -7.17 -17.87
CA ILE A 166 12.85 -7.57 -18.03
C ILE A 166 12.97 -8.88 -18.81
N LEU A 167 12.07 -9.83 -18.59
CA LEU A 167 12.08 -11.12 -19.29
C LEU A 167 11.75 -10.96 -20.79
N GLU A 168 10.81 -10.07 -21.13
CA GLU A 168 10.45 -9.79 -22.52
C GLU A 168 11.54 -8.96 -23.24
N ASN A 169 12.26 -8.09 -22.53
CA ASN A 169 13.38 -7.31 -23.08
C ASN A 169 14.73 -7.98 -22.76
N ASN A 170 14.84 -9.25 -23.07
CA ASN A 170 15.99 -10.07 -22.68
C ASN A 170 17.27 -9.80 -23.51
N GLU A 171 17.19 -9.03 -24.58
CA GLU A 171 18.32 -8.61 -25.44
C GLU A 171 19.22 -7.55 -24.77
N LEU A 172 18.71 -6.78 -23.80
CA LEU A 172 19.50 -5.78 -23.09
C LEU A 172 20.54 -6.45 -22.18
N ASP A 173 21.79 -5.97 -22.17
CA ASP A 173 22.86 -6.61 -21.40
C ASP A 173 22.87 -6.18 -19.93
N ASN A 174 22.89 -4.89 -19.65
CA ASN A 174 23.06 -4.37 -18.29
C ASN A 174 21.80 -3.64 -17.82
N ILE A 175 21.15 -4.21 -16.84
CA ILE A 175 19.88 -3.71 -16.29
C ILE A 175 20.09 -3.27 -14.85
N GLY A 176 19.58 -2.09 -14.50
CA GLY A 176 19.56 -1.58 -13.13
C GLY A 176 18.14 -1.49 -12.56
N ILE A 177 17.89 -2.11 -11.41
CA ILE A 177 16.71 -1.84 -10.57
C ILE A 177 17.16 -0.95 -9.43
N ILE A 178 16.76 0.30 -9.46
CA ILE A 178 17.15 1.30 -8.47
C ILE A 178 16.06 1.39 -7.41
N VAL A 179 16.44 1.06 -6.19
CA VAL A 179 15.55 1.07 -5.02
C VAL A 179 16.00 2.11 -3.99
N PRO A 180 15.07 2.76 -3.26
CA PRO A 180 15.44 3.85 -2.36
C PRO A 180 16.20 3.40 -1.10
N THR A 181 16.11 2.13 -0.70
CA THR A 181 16.70 1.67 0.56
C THR A 181 17.41 0.32 0.45
N LYS A 182 18.40 0.10 1.32
CA LYS A 182 19.10 -1.19 1.41
C LYS A 182 18.18 -2.36 1.80
N ALA A 183 17.14 -2.09 2.59
CA ALA A 183 16.18 -3.12 2.99
C ALA A 183 15.35 -3.64 1.79
N LEU A 184 15.05 -2.77 0.83
CA LEU A 184 14.37 -3.15 -0.42
C LEU A 184 15.28 -3.98 -1.33
N ILE A 185 16.60 -3.75 -1.32
CA ILE A 185 17.53 -4.58 -2.10
C ILE A 185 17.34 -6.06 -1.76
N ASP A 186 17.31 -6.41 -0.47
CA ASP A 186 17.20 -7.80 -0.02
C ASP A 186 15.84 -8.42 -0.42
N GLN A 187 14.77 -7.64 -0.41
CA GLN A 187 13.46 -8.10 -0.85
C GLN A 187 13.44 -8.37 -2.36
N VAL A 188 13.81 -7.37 -3.16
CA VAL A 188 13.83 -7.45 -4.63
C VAL A 188 14.80 -8.55 -5.09
N PHE A 189 15.97 -8.67 -4.44
CA PHE A 189 16.93 -9.76 -4.73
C PHE A 189 16.33 -11.15 -4.51
N ARG A 190 15.61 -11.37 -3.39
CA ARG A 190 14.98 -12.66 -3.11
C ARG A 190 13.88 -13.00 -4.12
N GLU A 191 13.15 -12.00 -4.61
CA GLU A 191 12.13 -12.15 -5.65
C GLU A 191 12.80 -12.47 -6.99
N ALA A 192 13.83 -11.71 -7.39
CA ALA A 192 14.58 -11.94 -8.63
C ALA A 192 15.23 -13.32 -8.68
N LYS A 193 15.79 -13.79 -7.55
CA LYS A 193 16.46 -15.10 -7.47
C LYS A 193 15.50 -16.30 -7.69
N LYS A 194 14.21 -16.11 -7.49
CA LYS A 194 13.21 -17.15 -7.78
C LYS A 194 12.96 -17.34 -9.28
N LEU A 195 13.30 -16.36 -10.08
CA LEU A 195 13.07 -16.33 -11.52
C LEU A 195 14.30 -16.91 -12.24
N ARG A 196 14.29 -18.23 -12.45
CA ARG A 196 15.40 -18.94 -13.12
C ARG A 196 15.64 -18.48 -14.56
N GLU A 197 14.62 -17.95 -15.20
CA GLU A 197 14.61 -17.52 -16.61
C GLU A 197 15.39 -16.23 -16.84
N LEU A 198 15.72 -15.46 -15.80
CA LEU A 198 16.44 -14.20 -15.91
C LEU A 198 17.83 -14.36 -16.54
N ASN A 199 18.50 -15.52 -16.39
CA ASN A 199 19.81 -15.85 -16.94
C ASN A 199 20.82 -14.69 -16.93
N ARG A 200 20.95 -14.02 -15.77
CA ARG A 200 21.77 -12.83 -15.54
C ARG A 200 22.54 -12.95 -14.25
N LYS A 201 23.73 -12.34 -14.20
CA LYS A 201 24.45 -12.17 -12.93
C LYS A 201 23.76 -11.10 -12.10
N ILE A 202 23.15 -11.49 -10.97
CA ILE A 202 22.50 -10.54 -10.06
C ILE A 202 23.55 -9.97 -9.09
N ILE A 203 23.68 -8.65 -9.04
CA ILE A 203 24.55 -7.94 -8.12
C ILE A 203 23.76 -6.99 -7.23
N THR A 204 24.10 -6.95 -5.94
CA THR A 204 23.45 -6.09 -4.93
C THR A 204 24.44 -5.11 -4.28
N HIS A 205 25.72 -5.27 -4.61
CA HIS A 205 26.79 -4.42 -4.10
C HIS A 205 27.84 -4.23 -5.18
N GLU A 206 28.44 -3.04 -5.26
CA GLU A 206 29.45 -2.68 -6.26
C GLU A 206 30.69 -3.58 -6.21
N GLN A 207 31.07 -4.11 -5.04
CA GLN A 207 32.20 -5.04 -4.88
C GLN A 207 32.01 -6.41 -5.56
N ASN A 208 30.77 -6.75 -5.92
CA ASN A 208 30.47 -8.02 -6.59
C ASN A 208 30.50 -7.91 -8.12
N TYR A 209 30.82 -6.72 -8.65
CA TYR A 209 30.96 -6.47 -10.08
C TYR A 209 32.41 -6.64 -10.51
N ASN A 210 32.60 -7.23 -11.70
CA ASN A 210 33.87 -7.29 -12.41
C ASN A 210 33.68 -6.86 -13.86
N ASP A 211 34.65 -6.20 -14.47
CA ASP A 211 34.58 -5.72 -15.88
C ASP A 211 34.33 -6.83 -16.91
N SER A 212 34.66 -8.08 -16.54
CA SER A 212 34.41 -9.27 -17.37
C SER A 212 32.97 -9.75 -17.32
N ASP A 213 32.14 -9.24 -16.38
CA ASP A 213 30.77 -9.67 -16.25
C ASP A 213 29.93 -9.25 -17.46
N ARG A 214 29.08 -10.13 -17.92
CA ARG A 214 28.14 -9.91 -19.00
C ARG A 214 26.71 -10.17 -18.48
N ARG A 215 25.75 -9.46 -19.03
CA ARG A 215 24.33 -9.60 -18.70
C ARG A 215 24.06 -9.44 -17.20
N VAL A 216 24.36 -8.25 -16.70
CA VAL A 216 24.23 -7.90 -15.28
C VAL A 216 22.83 -7.41 -14.98
N LEU A 217 22.24 -7.88 -13.87
CA LEU A 217 21.09 -7.28 -13.20
C LEU A 217 21.55 -6.68 -11.87
N ALA A 218 21.71 -5.37 -11.82
CA ALA A 218 22.10 -4.66 -10.61
C ALA A 218 20.85 -4.24 -9.82
N ILE A 219 20.66 -4.76 -8.61
CA ILE A 219 19.60 -4.36 -7.68
C ILE A 219 20.25 -3.54 -6.58
N VAL A 220 20.22 -2.22 -6.70
CA VAL A 220 21.07 -1.32 -5.92
C VAL A 220 20.36 0.00 -5.58
N THR A 221 20.93 0.74 -4.61
CA THR A 221 20.53 2.14 -4.39
C THR A 221 21.23 3.05 -5.40
N GLN A 222 20.74 4.29 -5.55
CA GLN A 222 21.32 5.27 -6.45
C GLN A 222 22.81 5.55 -6.17
N GLU A 223 23.23 5.50 -4.90
CA GLU A 223 24.61 5.68 -4.52
C GLU A 223 25.51 4.54 -5.03
N ARG A 224 25.03 3.29 -4.91
CA ARG A 224 25.76 2.12 -5.40
C ARG A 224 25.75 2.06 -6.93
N ALA A 225 24.66 2.46 -7.57
CA ALA A 225 24.58 2.55 -9.03
C ALA A 225 25.60 3.54 -9.59
N LEU A 226 25.78 4.71 -8.95
CA LEU A 226 26.82 5.68 -9.34
C LEU A 226 28.22 5.09 -9.24
N ARG A 227 28.54 4.34 -8.16
CA ARG A 227 29.83 3.65 -8.01
C ARG A 227 30.04 2.55 -9.06
N LEU A 228 28.99 1.85 -9.47
CA LEU A 228 29.06 0.88 -10.57
C LEU A 228 29.39 1.56 -11.89
N ILE A 229 28.87 2.75 -12.15
CA ILE A 229 29.23 3.53 -13.34
C ILE A 229 30.70 3.98 -13.27
N GLU A 230 31.20 4.33 -12.07
CA GLU A 230 32.66 4.63 -11.87
C GLU A 230 33.52 3.42 -12.13
N GLN A 231 32.99 2.19 -12.00
CA GLN A 231 33.63 0.92 -12.36
C GLN A 231 33.30 0.49 -13.81
N HIS A 232 32.91 1.41 -14.67
CA HIS A 232 32.62 1.20 -16.10
C HIS A 232 31.35 0.35 -16.41
N LEU A 233 30.50 0.04 -15.44
CA LEU A 233 29.20 -0.56 -15.74
C LEU A 233 28.25 0.49 -16.28
N ILE A 234 27.95 0.44 -17.58
CA ILE A 234 26.96 1.30 -18.24
C ILE A 234 25.66 0.52 -18.36
N PHE A 235 24.55 1.11 -17.91
CA PHE A 235 23.23 0.46 -17.99
C PHE A 235 22.55 0.72 -19.33
N ASP A 236 21.91 -0.31 -19.86
CA ASP A 236 21.02 -0.22 -21.05
C ASP A 236 19.59 0.15 -20.64
N SER A 237 19.18 -0.28 -19.45
CA SER A 237 17.90 0.12 -18.88
C SER A 237 17.95 0.32 -17.37
N LEU A 238 17.16 1.28 -16.90
CA LEU A 238 16.99 1.60 -15.49
C LEU A 238 15.51 1.54 -15.10
N TYR A 239 15.19 0.69 -14.14
CA TYR A 239 13.89 0.59 -13.49
C TYR A 239 13.98 1.35 -12.16
N ILE A 240 13.27 2.47 -12.03
CA ILE A 240 13.32 3.34 -10.86
C ILE A 240 12.12 3.05 -9.98
N ASP A 241 12.31 2.32 -8.90
CA ASP A 241 11.25 2.10 -7.91
C ASP A 241 11.12 3.31 -6.99
N GLU A 242 9.90 3.62 -6.56
CA GLU A 242 9.54 4.80 -5.79
C GLU A 242 10.02 6.11 -6.45
N ALA A 243 9.79 6.24 -7.76
CA ALA A 243 10.29 7.35 -8.59
C ALA A 243 9.85 8.76 -8.10
N HIS A 244 8.81 8.85 -7.24
CA HIS A 244 8.43 10.11 -6.59
C HIS A 244 9.52 10.67 -5.67
N GLU A 245 10.50 9.87 -5.26
CA GLU A 245 11.69 10.34 -4.55
C GLU A 245 12.48 11.40 -5.35
N LEU A 246 12.33 11.45 -6.69
CA LEU A 246 12.91 12.51 -7.53
C LEU A 246 12.39 13.91 -7.17
N PHE A 247 11.19 14.00 -6.59
CA PHE A 247 10.53 15.26 -6.25
C PHE A 247 10.72 15.67 -4.78
N ASN A 248 11.32 14.81 -3.96
CA ASN A 248 11.59 15.09 -2.55
C ASN A 248 12.82 15.99 -2.41
N PHE A 249 12.65 17.29 -2.68
CA PHE A 249 13.67 18.30 -2.44
C PHE A 249 13.61 18.72 -0.96
N ASP A 250 14.45 18.11 -0.14
CA ASP A 250 14.66 18.58 1.21
C ASP A 250 15.73 19.69 1.17
N PHE A 251 15.32 20.95 1.44
CA PHE A 251 16.24 22.10 1.51
C PHE A 251 17.14 22.08 2.76
N GLY A 252 17.02 21.06 3.59
CA GLY A 252 17.88 20.86 4.77
C GLY A 252 19.26 20.34 4.44
N LEU A 253 20.28 21.10 4.76
CA LEU A 253 21.71 20.89 4.48
C LEU A 253 22.36 19.60 5.05
N LYS A 254 21.59 18.65 5.62
CA LYS A 254 22.16 17.52 6.38
C LYS A 254 22.04 16.13 5.76
N HIS A 255 21.31 15.96 4.68
CA HIS A 255 21.26 14.69 3.97
C HIS A 255 21.75 14.90 2.54
N ALA A 256 22.71 14.07 2.11
CA ALA A 256 23.05 13.97 0.69
C ALA A 256 21.71 13.79 -0.03
N ASN A 257 21.31 14.81 -0.78
CA ASN A 257 19.97 14.91 -1.33
C ASN A 257 19.77 13.76 -2.30
N ARG A 258 19.05 12.72 -1.89
CA ARG A 258 18.87 11.47 -2.63
C ARG A 258 18.27 11.71 -4.00
N SER A 259 17.37 12.69 -4.10
CA SER A 259 16.79 13.11 -5.38
C SER A 259 17.87 13.65 -6.33
N LEU A 260 18.84 14.42 -5.83
CA LEU A 260 19.97 14.90 -6.65
C LEU A 260 20.86 13.76 -7.09
N LEU A 261 21.13 12.76 -6.23
CA LEU A 261 21.92 11.59 -6.60
C LEU A 261 21.21 10.76 -7.67
N LEU A 262 19.90 10.59 -7.56
CA LEU A 262 19.10 9.89 -8.57
C LEU A 262 19.11 10.66 -9.91
N ALA A 263 18.89 11.98 -9.87
CA ALA A 263 18.97 12.82 -11.07
C ALA A 263 20.38 12.80 -11.70
N ARG A 264 21.45 12.79 -10.88
CA ARG A 264 22.82 12.64 -11.34
C ARG A 264 23.06 11.28 -12.01
N LEU A 265 22.54 10.19 -11.41
CA LEU A 265 22.62 8.85 -11.97
C LEU A 265 22.01 8.80 -13.38
N LEU A 266 20.79 9.29 -13.53
CA LEU A 266 20.08 9.31 -14.81
C LEU A 266 20.84 10.14 -15.86
N LYS A 267 21.26 11.35 -15.51
CA LYS A 267 22.05 12.21 -16.41
C LYS A 267 23.37 11.60 -16.83
N LEU A 268 24.11 11.03 -15.87
CA LEU A 268 25.43 10.46 -16.15
C LEU A 268 25.30 9.24 -17.05
N ASN A 269 24.38 8.32 -16.73
CA ASN A 269 24.17 7.14 -17.55
C ASN A 269 23.68 7.50 -18.97
N LYS A 270 22.75 8.44 -19.09
CA LYS A 270 22.28 8.90 -20.40
C LYS A 270 23.36 9.58 -21.25
N LYS A 271 24.32 10.26 -20.59
CA LYS A 271 25.48 10.81 -21.30
C LYS A 271 26.42 9.71 -21.84
N LEU A 272 26.55 8.60 -21.09
CA LEU A 272 27.39 7.45 -21.48
C LEU A 272 26.68 6.53 -22.48
N ASN A 273 25.35 6.37 -22.33
CA ASN A 273 24.50 5.61 -23.23
C ASN A 273 23.27 6.46 -23.63
N PRO A 274 23.29 7.13 -24.80
CA PRO A 274 22.16 7.92 -25.30
C PRO A 274 20.89 7.08 -25.54
N GLU A 275 21.02 5.77 -25.75
CA GLU A 275 19.93 4.83 -25.99
C GLU A 275 19.32 4.26 -24.69
N LEU A 276 19.71 4.79 -23.54
CA LEU A 276 19.23 4.36 -22.22
C LEU A 276 17.70 4.36 -22.15
N ASN A 277 17.14 3.21 -21.75
CA ASN A 277 15.74 3.08 -21.42
C ASN A 277 15.50 3.40 -19.93
N ILE A 278 14.47 4.20 -19.64
CA ILE A 278 14.16 4.60 -18.25
C ILE A 278 12.70 4.33 -17.93
N TYR A 279 12.44 3.51 -16.92
CA TYR A 279 11.12 3.08 -16.50
C TYR A 279 10.86 3.49 -15.06
N TYR A 280 9.86 4.35 -14.85
CA TYR A 280 9.53 4.92 -13.56
C TYR A 280 8.35 4.19 -12.93
N PHE A 281 8.49 3.73 -11.69
CA PHE A 281 7.45 3.06 -10.91
C PHE A 281 7.16 3.85 -9.64
N SER A 282 5.90 4.22 -9.43
CA SER A 282 5.52 5.04 -8.27
C SER A 282 4.04 4.86 -7.90
N PRO A 283 3.67 4.99 -6.62
CA PRO A 283 2.27 5.13 -6.24
C PRO A 283 1.71 6.54 -6.45
N LEU A 284 2.57 7.55 -6.63
CA LEU A 284 2.23 8.96 -6.44
C LEU A 284 2.91 9.87 -7.46
N ILE A 285 2.44 9.89 -8.69
CA ILE A 285 2.88 10.89 -9.66
C ILE A 285 1.64 11.52 -10.28
N GLN A 286 1.45 12.82 -10.08
CA GLN A 286 0.33 13.55 -10.68
C GLN A 286 0.63 13.94 -12.13
N ASN A 287 1.84 14.44 -12.41
CA ASN A 287 2.28 14.81 -13.74
C ASN A 287 3.61 14.11 -14.05
N VAL A 288 3.53 13.12 -14.93
CA VAL A 288 4.70 12.31 -15.33
C VAL A 288 5.74 13.09 -16.13
N ASN A 289 5.37 14.18 -16.78
CA ASN A 289 6.32 15.00 -17.51
C ASN A 289 7.33 15.70 -16.59
N ASN A 290 7.03 15.81 -15.31
CA ASN A 290 8.00 16.27 -14.31
C ASN A 290 9.17 15.29 -14.09
N LEU A 291 9.08 14.05 -14.58
CA LEU A 291 10.16 13.06 -14.55
C LEU A 291 11.21 13.31 -15.63
N LEU A 292 10.90 14.10 -16.68
CA LEU A 292 11.86 14.47 -17.68
C LEU A 292 13.00 15.30 -17.07
N LEU A 293 14.22 14.94 -17.41
CA LEU A 293 15.38 15.72 -17.02
C LEU A 293 15.34 17.07 -17.73
N LYS A 294 15.85 18.12 -17.08
CA LYS A 294 15.91 19.46 -17.66
C LYS A 294 16.64 19.40 -19.02
N ASN A 295 16.02 19.90 -20.07
CA ASN A 295 16.45 19.90 -21.48
C ASN A 295 16.17 18.59 -22.24
N GLU A 296 15.33 17.69 -21.75
CA GLU A 296 14.79 16.58 -22.55
C GLU A 296 13.52 17.03 -23.26
N GLU A 297 13.48 16.83 -24.55
CA GLU A 297 12.27 16.99 -25.35
C GLU A 297 11.57 15.62 -25.44
N GLY A 298 10.25 15.61 -25.27
CA GLY A 298 9.43 14.41 -25.37
C GLY A 298 8.36 14.32 -24.29
N ASN A 299 7.53 13.30 -24.39
CA ASN A 299 6.51 12.98 -23.40
C ASN A 299 6.85 11.62 -22.78
N VAL A 300 6.68 11.53 -21.46
CA VAL A 300 6.72 10.25 -20.76
C VAL A 300 5.35 9.61 -20.91
N GLU A 301 5.29 8.41 -21.51
CA GLU A 301 4.03 7.67 -21.55
C GLU A 301 3.60 7.25 -20.16
N GLN A 302 2.34 7.45 -19.83
CA GLN A 302 1.81 7.13 -18.52
C GLN A 302 0.88 5.92 -18.58
N TYR A 303 1.25 4.90 -17.82
CA TYR A 303 0.40 3.76 -17.50
C TYR A 303 -0.10 3.91 -16.08
N LYS A 304 -1.41 4.01 -15.88
CA LYS A 304 -2.01 4.28 -14.57
C LYS A 304 -3.08 3.26 -14.23
N ILE A 305 -3.06 2.79 -12.97
CA ILE A 305 -4.14 2.02 -12.36
C ILE A 305 -4.87 2.94 -11.39
N ASN A 306 -6.16 3.14 -11.64
CA ASN A 306 -7.02 4.00 -10.82
C ASN A 306 -7.86 3.18 -9.82
N ASN A 307 -8.20 1.93 -10.15
CA ASN A 307 -9.02 1.09 -9.28
C ASN A 307 -8.35 0.82 -7.95
N ASN A 308 -8.98 1.22 -6.85
CA ASN A 308 -8.50 0.89 -5.52
C ASN A 308 -9.39 -0.20 -4.90
N LEU A 309 -8.79 -1.36 -4.58
CA LEU A 309 -9.49 -2.47 -3.94
C LEU A 309 -9.71 -2.23 -2.44
N LYS A 310 -8.97 -1.32 -1.84
CA LYS A 310 -9.11 -0.95 -0.43
C LYS A 310 -10.06 0.21 -0.27
N VAL A 311 -10.90 0.14 0.76
CA VAL A 311 -11.77 1.24 1.19
C VAL A 311 -11.21 1.80 2.49
N LEU A 312 -10.86 3.09 2.50
CA LEU A 312 -10.25 3.71 3.67
C LEU A 312 -11.31 4.12 4.70
N ASP A 313 -11.07 3.79 5.98
CA ASP A 313 -11.82 4.29 7.13
C ASP A 313 -10.91 5.24 7.93
N ILE A 314 -10.93 6.51 7.55
CA ILE A 314 -10.06 7.52 8.14
C ILE A 314 -10.79 8.19 9.29
N ARG A 315 -10.29 8.01 10.50
CA ARG A 315 -10.82 8.62 11.72
C ARG A 315 -9.84 9.64 12.28
N TYR A 316 -10.39 10.74 12.74
CA TYR A 316 -9.65 11.81 13.37
C TYR A 316 -10.20 12.10 14.76
N VAL A 317 -9.33 12.27 15.73
CA VAL A 317 -9.69 12.72 17.07
C VAL A 317 -9.06 14.06 17.33
N SER A 318 -9.88 15.07 17.64
CA SER A 318 -9.43 16.43 17.92
C SER A 318 -8.81 16.55 19.32
N ASN A 319 -8.10 17.65 19.55
CA ASN A 319 -7.59 17.97 20.90
C ASN A 319 -8.71 18.19 21.93
N ALA A 320 -9.94 18.42 21.47
CA ALA A 320 -11.14 18.56 22.30
C ALA A 320 -11.81 17.19 22.55
N ASN A 321 -11.15 16.09 22.23
CA ASN A 321 -11.67 14.72 22.34
C ASN A 321 -12.94 14.46 21.52
N GLU A 322 -13.10 15.17 20.41
CA GLU A 322 -14.17 14.94 19.45
C GLU A 322 -13.72 13.97 18.36
N GLN A 323 -14.55 12.99 18.06
CA GLN A 323 -14.27 11.98 17.02
C GLN A 323 -14.95 12.36 15.71
N PHE A 324 -14.20 12.28 14.64
CA PHE A 324 -14.66 12.51 13.28
C PHE A 324 -14.28 11.35 12.37
N VAL A 325 -15.08 11.08 11.37
CA VAL A 325 -14.69 10.31 10.18
C VAL A 325 -14.45 11.28 9.03
N PHE A 326 -13.39 11.03 8.26
CA PHE A 326 -13.14 11.75 7.00
C PHE A 326 -13.66 10.92 5.83
N GLU A 327 -14.65 11.46 5.14
CA GLU A 327 -15.15 10.85 3.91
C GLU A 327 -14.43 11.48 2.71
N GLN A 328 -13.59 10.67 2.05
CA GLN A 328 -12.64 11.16 1.04
C GLN A 328 -13.31 11.62 -0.26
N TYR A 329 -14.44 11.04 -0.66
CA TYR A 329 -15.14 11.38 -1.91
C TYR A 329 -15.98 12.65 -1.77
N LEU A 330 -16.44 12.94 -0.57
CA LEU A 330 -17.14 14.18 -0.22
C LEU A 330 -16.18 15.27 0.27
N GLY A 331 -14.93 14.91 0.61
CA GLY A 331 -13.91 15.83 1.11
C GLY A 331 -14.29 16.50 2.43
N SER A 332 -15.06 15.83 3.28
CA SER A 332 -15.62 16.42 4.50
C SER A 332 -15.41 15.54 5.73
N PHE A 333 -15.34 16.20 6.90
CA PHE A 333 -15.33 15.57 8.20
C PHE A 333 -16.76 15.48 8.74
N PHE A 334 -17.13 14.30 9.21
CA PHE A 334 -18.41 14.05 9.86
C PHE A 334 -18.19 13.68 11.33
N LYS A 335 -18.83 14.43 12.25
CA LYS A 335 -18.68 14.19 13.68
C LYS A 335 -19.43 12.93 14.09
N LEU A 336 -18.73 12.01 14.75
CA LEU A 336 -19.30 10.75 15.24
C LEU A 336 -19.77 10.89 16.69
N SER A 337 -18.84 11.18 17.60
CA SER A 337 -19.07 11.21 19.04
C SER A 337 -17.97 11.97 19.76
N ASN A 338 -18.02 12.00 21.07
CA ASN A 338 -16.90 12.45 21.90
C ASN A 338 -16.23 11.24 22.55
N THR A 339 -14.93 11.34 22.82
CA THR A 339 -14.18 10.36 23.60
C THR A 339 -13.72 10.96 24.93
N GLU A 340 -13.51 10.12 25.91
CA GLU A 340 -12.98 10.59 27.21
C GLU A 340 -11.51 10.98 27.11
N ASN A 341 -10.73 10.18 26.36
CA ASN A 341 -9.28 10.34 26.21
C ASN A 341 -8.82 9.69 24.89
N ASN A 342 -7.91 10.34 24.20
CA ASN A 342 -7.37 9.87 22.92
C ASN A 342 -6.67 8.52 23.06
N LEU A 343 -5.90 8.30 24.12
CA LEU A 343 -5.17 7.05 24.33
C LEU A 343 -6.12 5.87 24.65
N LYS A 344 -7.13 6.09 25.48
CA LYS A 344 -8.19 5.08 25.72
C LYS A 344 -8.94 4.71 24.44
N TYR A 345 -9.22 5.70 23.60
CA TYR A 345 -9.84 5.47 22.30
C TYR A 345 -8.97 4.58 21.40
N ILE A 346 -7.67 4.90 21.29
CA ILE A 346 -6.69 4.11 20.52
C ILE A 346 -6.63 2.67 21.05
N VAL A 347 -6.53 2.48 22.37
CA VAL A 347 -6.52 1.16 23.01
C VAL A 347 -7.79 0.37 22.68
N ASN A 348 -8.96 1.01 22.75
CA ASN A 348 -10.22 0.35 22.43
C ASN A 348 -10.33 -0.03 20.95
N CYS A 349 -9.92 0.86 20.04
CA CYS A 349 -9.88 0.55 18.61
C CYS A 349 -8.89 -0.59 18.31
N SER A 350 -7.71 -0.57 18.92
CA SER A 350 -6.65 -1.56 18.64
C SER A 350 -7.03 -2.99 19.03
N LYS A 351 -7.99 -3.19 19.94
CA LYS A 351 -8.50 -4.52 20.33
C LYS A 351 -9.12 -5.29 19.17
N ASN A 352 -9.64 -4.59 18.16
CA ASN A 352 -10.28 -5.17 17.01
C ASN A 352 -9.29 -5.70 15.95
N TYR A 353 -7.99 -5.45 16.13
CA TYR A 353 -6.95 -5.75 15.15
C TYR A 353 -5.85 -6.60 15.78
N LYS A 354 -5.26 -7.48 14.96
CA LYS A 354 -4.17 -8.38 15.40
C LYS A 354 -2.83 -7.65 15.46
N LYS A 355 -2.58 -6.73 14.52
CA LYS A 355 -1.30 -6.02 14.35
C LYS A 355 -1.55 -4.53 14.16
N ASN A 356 -1.14 -3.75 15.14
CA ASN A 356 -1.38 -2.32 15.22
C ASN A 356 -0.06 -1.55 15.05
N LEU A 357 0.01 -0.65 14.07
CA LEU A 357 1.15 0.26 13.90
C LEU A 357 0.81 1.61 14.50
N HIS A 358 1.62 2.07 15.44
CA HIS A 358 1.58 3.42 15.99
C HIS A 358 2.73 4.23 15.42
N TYR A 359 2.43 5.23 14.62
CA TYR A 359 3.44 6.05 13.96
C TYR A 359 3.69 7.34 14.71
N LEU A 360 4.98 7.58 15.06
CA LEU A 360 5.46 8.83 15.62
C LEU A 360 6.64 9.34 14.80
N TYR A 361 6.58 10.59 14.37
CA TYR A 361 7.63 11.14 13.53
C TYR A 361 8.99 11.23 14.23
N ARG A 362 9.02 11.68 15.50
CA ARG A 362 10.27 11.90 16.27
C ARG A 362 10.61 10.73 17.16
N PRO A 363 11.85 10.17 17.05
CA PRO A 363 12.29 9.03 17.88
C PRO A 363 12.21 9.29 19.39
N ILE A 364 12.37 10.52 19.84
CA ILE A 364 12.37 10.88 21.25
C ILE A 364 11.03 10.61 21.95
N TYR A 365 9.92 10.67 21.20
CA TYR A 365 8.58 10.44 21.76
C TYR A 365 8.16 8.97 21.72
N ILE A 366 8.91 8.10 21.04
CA ILE A 366 8.55 6.68 20.85
C ILE A 366 8.54 5.95 22.20
N GLU A 367 9.59 6.10 22.99
CA GLU A 367 9.71 5.42 24.29
C GLU A 367 8.67 5.95 25.29
N HIS A 368 8.47 7.26 25.33
CA HIS A 368 7.46 7.88 26.20
C HIS A 368 6.04 7.41 25.86
N TYR A 369 5.70 7.41 24.56
CA TYR A 369 4.41 6.91 24.11
C TYR A 369 4.26 5.40 24.40
N ALA A 370 5.35 4.63 24.31
CA ALA A 370 5.34 3.21 24.68
C ALA A 370 5.04 3.01 26.17
N GLU A 371 5.57 3.86 27.05
CA GLU A 371 5.26 3.88 28.48
C GLU A 371 3.76 4.16 28.71
N GLU A 372 3.24 5.26 28.12
CA GLU A 372 1.83 5.62 28.24
C GLU A 372 0.89 4.52 27.71
N LEU A 373 1.22 3.91 26.58
CA LEU A 373 0.43 2.81 26.00
C LEU A 373 0.50 1.55 26.89
N CYS A 374 1.68 1.25 27.42
CA CYS A 374 1.91 0.13 28.33
C CYS A 374 1.05 0.23 29.61
N ASP A 375 0.91 1.43 30.15
CA ASP A 375 0.09 1.69 31.34
C ASP A 375 -1.42 1.45 31.09
N GLN A 376 -1.88 1.60 29.85
CA GLN A 376 -3.29 1.42 29.49
C GLN A 376 -3.64 0.00 29.01
N LEU A 377 -2.64 -0.80 28.66
CA LEU A 377 -2.88 -2.16 28.19
C LEU A 377 -2.93 -3.15 29.36
N PRO A 378 -3.84 -4.14 29.33
CA PRO A 378 -3.87 -5.20 30.33
C PRO A 378 -2.61 -6.07 30.21
N GLU A 379 -2.23 -6.66 31.33
CA GLU A 379 -1.23 -7.73 31.34
C GLU A 379 -1.82 -9.00 30.71
N TYR A 380 -0.94 -9.88 30.23
CA TYR A 380 -1.36 -11.23 29.87
C TYR A 380 -1.63 -12.02 31.15
N ASP A 381 -2.71 -12.78 31.19
CA ASP A 381 -3.01 -13.70 32.30
C ASP A 381 -1.85 -14.70 32.50
N GLU A 382 -1.34 -15.22 31.34
CA GLU A 382 -0.10 -15.99 31.27
C GLU A 382 0.73 -15.44 30.11
N LEU A 383 2.01 -15.14 30.38
CA LEU A 383 2.91 -14.62 29.35
C LEU A 383 3.13 -15.69 28.26
N PRO A 384 2.80 -15.41 26.99
CA PRO A 384 3.04 -16.37 25.92
C PRO A 384 4.50 -16.84 25.86
N GLN A 385 4.72 -18.13 25.68
CA GLN A 385 6.06 -18.72 25.70
C GLN A 385 7.00 -18.10 24.67
N SER A 386 6.47 -17.69 23.51
CA SER A 386 7.24 -16.98 22.48
C SER A 386 7.78 -15.64 22.98
N LEU A 387 6.97 -14.87 23.71
CA LEU A 387 7.40 -13.62 24.33
C LEU A 387 8.39 -13.85 25.46
N ALA A 388 8.17 -14.84 26.30
CA ALA A 388 9.10 -15.21 27.37
C ALA A 388 10.49 -15.56 26.80
N ASN A 389 10.54 -16.36 25.75
CA ASN A 389 11.77 -16.71 25.06
C ASN A 389 12.47 -15.48 24.46
N LEU A 390 11.73 -14.62 23.77
CA LEU A 390 12.27 -13.38 23.19
C LEU A 390 12.82 -12.44 24.27
N ILE A 391 12.14 -12.30 25.39
CA ILE A 391 12.60 -11.50 26.54
C ILE A 391 13.92 -12.04 27.10
N GLU A 392 14.03 -13.34 27.30
CA GLU A 392 15.28 -13.95 27.81
C GLU A 392 16.43 -13.80 26.79
N GLU A 393 16.15 -13.97 25.51
CA GLU A 393 17.12 -13.75 24.44
C GLU A 393 17.62 -12.30 24.39
N LEU A 394 16.71 -11.32 24.52
CA LEU A 394 17.07 -9.90 24.53
C LEU A 394 17.86 -9.50 25.80
N LYS A 395 17.55 -10.08 26.96
CA LYS A 395 18.34 -9.90 28.18
C LYS A 395 19.78 -10.34 27.99
N TYR A 396 19.97 -11.46 27.27
CA TYR A 396 21.30 -12.02 27.00
C TYR A 396 22.06 -11.22 25.93
N ILE A 397 21.41 -10.90 24.79
CA ILE A 397 22.06 -10.30 23.62
C ILE A 397 22.29 -8.80 23.79
N VAL A 398 21.34 -8.09 24.42
CA VAL A 398 21.40 -6.64 24.54
C VAL A 398 21.78 -6.23 25.95
N HIS A 399 20.86 -6.26 26.89
CA HIS A 399 21.07 -5.94 28.30
C HIS A 399 19.81 -6.27 29.13
N PRO A 400 19.94 -6.79 30.38
CA PRO A 400 18.80 -7.07 31.23
C PRO A 400 17.89 -5.86 31.54
N LYS A 401 18.45 -4.63 31.56
CA LYS A 401 17.71 -3.37 31.77
C LYS A 401 17.24 -2.69 30.50
N PHE A 402 17.18 -3.41 29.39
CA PHE A 402 16.69 -2.85 28.14
C PHE A 402 15.18 -2.60 28.23
N LYS A 403 14.75 -1.35 28.19
CA LYS A 403 13.33 -0.94 28.40
C LYS A 403 12.33 -1.71 27.52
N LEU A 404 12.73 -2.11 26.31
CA LEU A 404 11.86 -2.90 25.43
C LEU A 404 11.35 -4.20 26.08
N ILE A 405 12.11 -4.78 27.01
CA ILE A 405 11.75 -6.02 27.72
C ILE A 405 10.44 -5.83 28.52
N GLU A 406 10.30 -4.69 29.20
CA GLU A 406 9.10 -4.33 29.94
C GLU A 406 7.89 -4.22 29.02
N PHE A 407 8.04 -3.56 27.88
CA PHE A 407 6.96 -3.36 26.92
C PHE A 407 6.55 -4.64 26.21
N LEU A 408 7.50 -5.53 25.92
CA LEU A 408 7.22 -6.84 25.34
C LEU A 408 6.33 -7.70 26.22
N SER A 409 6.39 -7.56 27.55
CA SER A 409 5.51 -8.29 28.46
C SER A 409 4.02 -8.00 28.22
N LYS A 410 3.70 -6.86 27.56
CA LYS A 410 2.35 -6.47 27.14
C LYS A 410 2.15 -6.50 25.63
N GLY A 411 3.05 -7.15 24.88
CA GLY A 411 2.97 -7.29 23.44
C GLY A 411 3.25 -6.01 22.65
N ILE A 412 4.00 -5.07 23.24
CA ILE A 412 4.44 -3.83 22.61
C ILE A 412 5.88 -3.97 22.14
N LEU A 413 6.13 -3.64 20.89
CA LEU A 413 7.45 -3.49 20.30
C LEU A 413 7.66 -2.04 19.85
N TYR A 414 8.84 -1.46 20.08
CA TYR A 414 9.17 -0.17 19.48
C TYR A 414 10.43 -0.23 18.62
N LEU A 415 10.47 0.62 17.59
CA LEU A 415 11.59 0.72 16.65
C LEU A 415 11.87 2.17 16.28
N HIS A 416 13.15 2.52 16.29
CA HIS A 416 13.63 3.81 15.79
C HIS A 416 15.03 3.68 15.17
N GLY A 417 15.45 4.71 14.44
CA GLY A 417 16.70 4.70 13.66
C GLY A 417 17.99 4.58 14.46
N ARG A 418 17.95 4.73 15.79
CA ARG A 418 19.13 4.56 16.67
C ARG A 418 19.43 3.10 17.01
N LEU A 419 18.45 2.20 16.81
CA LEU A 419 18.69 0.76 16.99
C LEU A 419 19.62 0.22 15.90
N PRO A 420 20.59 -0.64 16.26
CA PRO A 420 21.43 -1.33 15.29
C PRO A 420 20.58 -2.11 14.26
N ASN A 421 21.02 -2.11 13.01
CA ASN A 421 20.26 -2.72 11.91
C ASN A 421 19.93 -4.20 12.15
N ASN A 422 20.88 -4.96 12.71
CA ASN A 422 20.70 -6.39 12.99
C ASN A 422 19.59 -6.61 14.02
N ILE A 423 19.61 -5.85 15.12
CA ILE A 423 18.59 -5.93 16.17
C ILE A 423 17.22 -5.51 15.61
N ARG A 424 17.19 -4.41 14.86
CA ARG A 424 15.95 -3.93 14.23
C ARG A 424 15.34 -4.97 13.28
N ASN A 425 16.14 -5.58 12.42
CA ASN A 425 15.67 -6.60 11.48
C ASN A 425 15.19 -7.86 12.21
N TYR A 426 15.86 -8.23 13.30
CA TYR A 426 15.43 -9.33 14.16
C TYR A 426 14.08 -9.04 14.81
N LEU A 427 13.92 -7.88 15.46
CA LEU A 427 12.68 -7.47 16.10
C LEU A 427 11.51 -7.36 15.12
N LEU A 428 11.76 -6.88 13.90
CA LEU A 428 10.75 -6.84 12.85
C LEU A 428 10.33 -8.24 12.40
N LYS A 429 11.26 -9.19 12.35
CA LYS A 429 10.94 -10.60 12.11
C LYS A 429 10.06 -11.15 13.23
N CYS A 430 10.40 -10.90 14.50
CA CYS A 430 9.60 -11.30 15.64
C CYS A 430 8.17 -10.71 15.57
N PHE A 431 8.05 -9.41 15.28
CA PHE A 431 6.73 -8.78 15.11
C PHE A 431 5.91 -9.44 13.99
N ARG A 432 6.53 -9.79 12.88
CA ARG A 432 5.83 -10.45 11.77
C ARG A 432 5.36 -11.85 12.12
N ASP A 433 6.23 -12.64 12.76
CA ASP A 433 6.04 -14.09 12.94
C ASP A 433 5.29 -14.43 14.24
N ASP A 434 5.34 -13.58 15.27
CA ASP A 434 4.71 -13.81 16.57
C ASP A 434 3.40 -13.00 16.71
N THR A 435 2.29 -13.71 16.84
CA THR A 435 0.95 -13.10 17.00
C THR A 435 0.73 -12.43 18.36
N SER A 436 1.57 -12.73 19.36
CA SER A 436 1.49 -12.15 20.68
C SER A 436 2.00 -10.69 20.74
N ILE A 437 2.87 -10.31 19.77
CA ILE A 437 3.30 -8.91 19.64
C ILE A 437 2.25 -8.18 18.80
N LYS A 438 1.36 -7.44 19.48
CA LYS A 438 0.21 -6.79 18.85
C LYS A 438 0.45 -5.33 18.43
N HIS A 439 1.34 -4.64 19.10
CA HIS A 439 1.58 -3.21 18.94
C HIS A 439 3.02 -2.97 18.48
N LEU A 440 3.18 -2.26 17.36
CA LEU A 440 4.46 -1.77 16.88
C LEU A 440 4.46 -0.25 16.90
N ILE A 441 5.36 0.34 17.64
CA ILE A 441 5.55 1.79 17.71
C ILE A 441 6.80 2.13 16.92
N ALA A 442 6.66 2.93 15.84
CA ALA A 442 7.79 3.21 14.97
C ALA A 442 7.70 4.59 14.31
N ASN A 443 8.85 5.07 13.84
CA ASN A 443 8.93 6.25 12.96
C ASN A 443 9.15 5.84 11.49
N SER A 444 9.64 6.76 10.66
CA SER A 444 9.93 6.53 9.23
C SER A 444 10.83 5.33 8.93
N VAL A 445 11.49 4.75 9.93
CA VAL A 445 12.25 3.49 9.78
C VAL A 445 11.38 2.35 9.21
N ILE A 446 10.07 2.34 9.54
CA ILE A 446 9.12 1.34 9.03
C ILE A 446 8.86 1.52 7.52
N LEU A 447 9.09 2.73 6.99
CA LEU A 447 8.92 3.03 5.56
C LEU A 447 9.97 2.36 4.67
N ALA A 448 11.05 1.86 5.26
CA ALA A 448 12.20 1.31 4.55
C ALA A 448 11.97 -0.05 3.85
N GLY A 449 10.73 -0.35 3.43
CA GLY A 449 10.50 -1.38 2.40
C GLY A 449 10.19 -2.79 2.89
N MET A 450 10.06 -3.04 4.20
CA MET A 450 9.76 -4.40 4.67
C MET A 450 8.27 -4.74 4.58
N ASN A 451 8.00 -5.99 4.19
CA ASN A 451 6.65 -6.54 4.19
C ASN A 451 6.25 -6.92 5.62
N MET A 452 5.33 -6.15 6.21
CA MET A 452 4.85 -6.33 7.58
C MET A 452 3.34 -6.51 7.60
N PRO A 453 2.80 -7.47 8.37
CA PRO A 453 1.36 -7.63 8.56
C PRO A 453 0.87 -6.50 9.48
N ILE A 454 0.27 -5.47 8.93
CA ILE A 454 -0.29 -4.34 9.66
C ILE A 454 -1.78 -4.28 9.34
N ASP A 455 -2.63 -4.39 10.37
CA ASP A 455 -4.08 -4.36 10.22
C ASP A 455 -4.65 -2.96 10.46
N SER A 456 -3.99 -2.14 11.31
CA SER A 456 -4.42 -0.78 11.60
C SER A 456 -3.24 0.17 11.74
N LEU A 457 -3.46 1.45 11.45
CA LEU A 457 -2.48 2.52 11.58
C LEU A 457 -3.01 3.62 12.48
N PHE A 458 -2.33 3.88 13.58
CA PHE A 458 -2.55 5.01 14.47
C PHE A 458 -1.48 6.08 14.23
N PHE A 459 -1.89 7.20 13.72
CA PHE A 459 -1.02 8.33 13.43
C PHE A 459 -1.00 9.28 14.63
N ILE A 460 0.03 9.18 15.49
CA ILE A 460 0.04 9.82 16.83
C ILE A 460 0.61 11.23 16.80
N SER A 461 1.66 11.46 16.00
CA SER A 461 2.29 12.77 15.92
C SER A 461 2.53 13.21 14.49
N GLY A 462 2.49 14.53 14.29
CA GLY A 462 2.59 15.18 12.99
C GLY A 462 3.71 14.66 12.09
N PHE A 463 3.51 14.76 10.81
CA PHE A 463 4.39 14.28 9.76
C PHE A 463 4.89 15.45 8.89
N SER A 464 5.95 15.18 8.16
CA SER A 464 6.59 16.18 7.31
C SER A 464 6.09 16.19 5.86
N ALA A 465 5.57 15.05 5.35
CA ALA A 465 5.23 14.93 3.93
C ALA A 465 4.01 14.02 3.69
N THR A 466 3.14 14.43 2.78
CA THR A 466 1.96 13.67 2.32
C THR A 466 2.35 12.28 1.76
N ASN A 467 3.51 12.20 1.09
CA ASN A 467 4.01 10.96 0.51
C ASN A 467 4.31 9.88 1.57
N GLU A 468 4.79 10.27 2.75
CA GLU A 468 5.01 9.33 3.87
C GLU A 468 3.71 8.72 4.36
N LEU A 469 2.66 9.54 4.51
CA LEU A 469 1.35 9.07 4.95
C LEU A 469 0.75 8.06 3.95
N ILE A 470 0.80 8.36 2.66
CA ILE A 470 0.26 7.47 1.62
C ILE A 470 1.04 6.14 1.59
N ASN A 471 2.36 6.20 1.76
CA ASN A 471 3.19 5.01 1.88
C ASN A 471 2.86 4.18 3.13
N LEU A 472 2.57 4.82 4.26
CA LEU A 472 2.15 4.14 5.49
C LEU A 472 0.79 3.48 5.32
N VAL A 473 -0.22 4.20 4.83
CA VAL A 473 -1.56 3.67 4.54
C VAL A 473 -1.48 2.50 3.55
N GLY A 474 -0.60 2.62 2.55
CA GLY A 474 -0.37 1.55 1.59
C GLY A 474 0.15 0.23 2.20
N ARG A 475 0.76 0.28 3.39
CA ARG A 475 1.26 -0.91 4.10
C ARG A 475 0.23 -1.63 4.94
N VAL A 476 -0.87 -0.93 5.29
CA VAL A 476 -1.96 -1.52 6.06
C VAL A 476 -2.76 -2.47 5.18
N ASN A 477 -3.08 -3.66 5.69
CA ASN A 477 -3.90 -4.66 5.00
C ASN A 477 -3.46 -4.88 3.54
N ARG A 478 -2.27 -5.43 3.34
CA ARG A 478 -1.74 -5.63 1.98
C ARG A 478 -2.60 -6.57 1.18
N LEU A 479 -2.82 -6.24 -0.09
CA LEU A 479 -3.69 -7.04 -0.98
C LEU A 479 -3.25 -8.51 -1.08
N ASN A 480 -1.94 -8.78 -1.07
CA ASN A 480 -1.43 -10.14 -1.07
C ASN A 480 -1.86 -10.96 0.16
N GLU A 481 -2.03 -10.32 1.30
CA GLU A 481 -2.49 -10.95 2.54
C GLU A 481 -4.00 -11.15 2.52
N ILE A 482 -4.76 -10.14 2.08
CA ILE A 482 -6.22 -10.19 1.96
C ILE A 482 -6.66 -11.32 1.02
N PHE A 483 -6.03 -11.40 -0.16
CA PHE A 483 -6.40 -12.35 -1.21
C PHE A 483 -5.65 -13.68 -1.14
N SER A 484 -4.83 -13.90 -0.11
CA SER A 484 -4.25 -15.22 0.18
C SER A 484 -5.33 -16.25 0.56
N ASN A 485 -4.99 -17.53 0.54
CA ASN A 485 -5.94 -18.58 0.92
C ASN A 485 -6.52 -18.39 2.32
N ASN A 486 -5.69 -17.96 3.28
CA ASN A 486 -6.08 -17.68 4.67
C ASN A 486 -6.43 -16.22 4.93
N GLY A 487 -6.48 -15.38 3.90
CA GLY A 487 -6.78 -13.95 4.04
C GLY A 487 -8.24 -13.69 4.39
N GLU A 488 -8.50 -12.58 5.04
CA GLU A 488 -9.82 -12.16 5.49
C GLU A 488 -10.31 -10.99 4.62
N LEU A 489 -11.49 -11.14 3.99
CA LEU A 489 -12.01 -10.12 3.06
C LEU A 489 -12.39 -8.80 3.78
N ASN A 490 -12.79 -8.86 5.06
CA ASN A 490 -13.09 -7.67 5.85
C ASN A 490 -11.92 -6.68 5.94
N LYS A 491 -10.69 -7.16 5.74
CA LYS A 491 -9.48 -6.33 5.70
C LYS A 491 -9.37 -5.42 4.46
N ILE A 492 -10.31 -5.45 3.53
CA ILE A 492 -10.39 -4.41 2.49
C ILE A 492 -10.84 -3.06 3.05
N LEU A 493 -11.52 -3.04 4.21
CA LEU A 493 -11.74 -1.83 5.00
C LEU A 493 -10.46 -1.53 5.82
N VAL A 494 -9.83 -0.39 5.53
CA VAL A 494 -8.50 -0.03 6.07
C VAL A 494 -8.59 1.24 6.90
#